data_86775063c2a3fa6b9454075f06c1fbe3
#
_entry.id   86775063c2a3fa6b9454075f06c1fbe3
#
_cell.length_a   1.000
_cell.length_b   1.000
_cell.length_c   1.000
_cell.angle_alpha   90.00
_cell.angle_beta   90.00
_cell.angle_gamma   90.00
#
_symmetry.space_group_name_H-M   'P 1'
#
loop_
_entity.id
_entity.type
_entity.pdbx_description
1 polymer ?
#
loop_
_entity_poly.entity_id
_entity_poly.type
_entity_poly.pdbx_seq_one_letter_code
_entity_poly.pdbx_strand_id
1 'polypeptide(L)'
;MVGVLRGVAQVFARAHGVPGLPEPGTVTLSARQVSVDRGAGRRVLDHVDLEVVAGQILALVGPNGAGKSTLLAALSGELDLATGTVELDGRPIAHWAPVDMARRRAVLPQNHTVGFPFTAREVVTMGRSPWARTPRQDHDEAAIAAALAATDTEHLAARPFPALSGGERARVALARVLAQDTPTLLLDEPTAALDLGHQEQVLRLARARAADGAAVVVVLHDLGIAAAYADRVAVLDGGRLAAAGAPRDILTTDLLSLVYQHPVEVFDHPRTGAQLVLPVRG
;
A
#
# COMPACT_ATOMS: atom_id res chain seq x y z
N MET A 1 -10.66 12.10 29.21
CA MET A 1 -11.18 13.00 28.15
C MET A 1 -10.90 12.52 26.73
N VAL A 2 -9.84 11.76 26.46
CA VAL A 2 -9.49 11.26 25.10
C VAL A 2 -10.44 10.17 24.58
N GLY A 3 -11.00 9.33 25.46
CA GLY A 3 -11.91 8.23 25.06
C GLY A 3 -13.30 8.66 24.58
N VAL A 4 -13.82 9.77 25.12
CA VAL A 4 -15.16 10.27 24.75
C VAL A 4 -15.15 10.92 23.36
N LEU A 5 -14.07 11.59 23.00
CA LEU A 5 -13.91 12.19 21.67
C LEU A 5 -13.77 11.14 20.54
N ARG A 6 -13.12 9.99 20.82
CA ARG A 6 -13.08 8.87 19.86
C ARG A 6 -14.44 8.25 19.62
N GLY A 7 -15.26 8.06 20.67
CA GLY A 7 -16.62 7.52 20.55
C GLY A 7 -17.56 8.41 19.76
N VAL A 8 -17.50 9.70 19.96
CA VAL A 8 -18.32 10.70 19.25
C VAL A 8 -17.93 10.75 17.75
N ALA A 9 -16.63 10.74 17.43
CA ALA A 9 -16.16 10.71 16.05
C ALA A 9 -16.61 9.45 15.30
N GLN A 10 -16.60 8.29 15.94
CA GLN A 10 -17.08 7.02 15.33
C GLN A 10 -18.60 7.03 15.09
N VAL A 11 -19.40 7.60 15.99
CA VAL A 11 -20.87 7.70 15.82
C VAL A 11 -21.22 8.67 14.67
N PHE A 12 -20.53 9.80 14.56
CA PHE A 12 -20.73 10.75 13.46
C PHE A 12 -20.24 10.19 12.11
N ALA A 13 -19.15 9.42 12.08
CA ALA A 13 -18.66 8.78 10.86
C ALA A 13 -19.66 7.78 10.27
N ARG A 14 -20.35 7.00 11.13
CA ARG A 14 -21.41 6.06 10.69
C ARG A 14 -22.65 6.78 10.15
N ALA A 15 -23.03 7.91 10.72
CA ALA A 15 -24.23 8.65 10.29
C ALA A 15 -24.10 9.30 8.89
N HIS A 16 -22.87 9.54 8.39
CA HIS A 16 -22.62 10.24 7.12
C HIS A 16 -21.87 9.41 6.07
N GLY A 17 -21.79 8.08 6.22
CA GLY A 17 -21.08 7.20 5.29
C GLY A 17 -19.56 7.41 5.23
N VAL A 18 -18.99 8.16 6.17
CA VAL A 18 -17.55 8.38 6.31
C VAL A 18 -16.94 7.19 7.05
N PRO A 19 -16.05 6.38 6.45
CA PRO A 19 -15.43 5.27 7.13
C PRO A 19 -14.52 5.79 8.26
N GLY A 20 -14.63 5.18 9.45
CA GLY A 20 -13.63 5.31 10.50
C GLY A 20 -12.47 4.35 10.27
N LEU A 21 -11.41 4.49 11.06
CA LEU A 21 -10.37 3.46 11.12
C LEU A 21 -10.99 2.16 11.69
N PRO A 22 -10.74 1.00 11.08
CA PRO A 22 -11.22 -0.27 11.60
C PRO A 22 -10.49 -0.64 12.90
N GLU A 23 -11.07 -1.56 13.65
CA GLU A 23 -10.38 -2.12 14.82
C GLU A 23 -9.16 -2.93 14.36
N PRO A 24 -8.01 -2.82 15.05
CA PRO A 24 -6.85 -3.65 14.74
C PRO A 24 -7.20 -5.14 14.73
N GLY A 25 -6.69 -5.87 13.75
CA GLY A 25 -7.02 -7.29 13.54
C GLY A 25 -8.23 -7.54 12.64
N THR A 26 -9.00 -6.50 12.26
CA THR A 26 -10.11 -6.64 11.31
C THR A 26 -9.58 -6.84 9.89
N VAL A 27 -10.15 -7.80 9.15
CA VAL A 27 -9.88 -7.93 7.69
C VAL A 27 -10.59 -6.81 6.96
N THR A 28 -9.83 -5.92 6.33
CA THR A 28 -10.37 -4.76 5.58
C THR A 28 -10.49 -5.05 4.09
N LEU A 29 -9.60 -5.92 3.58
CA LEU A 29 -9.57 -6.29 2.16
C LEU A 29 -9.24 -7.77 2.06
N SER A 30 -9.97 -8.51 1.22
CA SER A 30 -9.70 -9.93 0.96
C SER A 30 -9.80 -10.26 -0.51
N ALA A 31 -8.91 -11.15 -0.96
CA ALA A 31 -8.97 -11.83 -2.26
C ALA A 31 -9.31 -13.30 -2.00
N ARG A 32 -10.30 -13.84 -2.73
CA ARG A 32 -10.69 -15.25 -2.64
C ARG A 32 -10.69 -15.86 -4.02
N GLN A 33 -9.81 -16.84 -4.24
CA GLN A 33 -9.63 -17.56 -5.51
C GLN A 33 -9.47 -16.63 -6.71
N VAL A 34 -8.76 -15.52 -6.51
CA VAL A 34 -8.61 -14.47 -7.53
C VAL A 34 -7.71 -14.95 -8.65
N SER A 35 -8.23 -14.88 -9.86
CA SER A 35 -7.47 -15.09 -11.09
C SER A 35 -7.65 -13.91 -12.03
N VAL A 36 -6.56 -13.53 -12.71
CA VAL A 36 -6.54 -12.44 -13.69
C VAL A 36 -5.87 -12.90 -14.97
N ASP A 37 -6.54 -12.67 -16.10
CA ASP A 37 -6.00 -12.90 -17.43
C ASP A 37 -5.64 -11.57 -18.10
N ARG A 38 -4.54 -11.52 -18.84
CA ARG A 38 -4.13 -10.39 -19.67
C ARG A 38 -3.90 -10.84 -21.08
N GLY A 39 -4.36 -10.04 -22.05
CA GLY A 39 -4.18 -10.23 -23.51
C GLY A 39 -4.19 -11.69 -23.94
N ALA A 40 -4.83 -12.05 -25.01
CA ALA A 40 -4.88 -13.41 -25.55
C ALA A 40 -5.06 -14.58 -24.52
N GLY A 41 -5.64 -14.28 -23.32
CA GLY A 41 -5.91 -15.30 -22.29
C GLY A 41 -4.69 -15.73 -21.45
N ARG A 42 -3.61 -14.97 -21.43
CA ARG A 42 -2.45 -15.28 -20.58
C ARG A 42 -2.81 -15.09 -19.10
N ARG A 43 -2.81 -16.19 -18.34
CA ARG A 43 -3.00 -16.15 -16.89
C ARG A 43 -1.84 -15.43 -16.22
N VAL A 44 -2.14 -14.36 -15.46
CA VAL A 44 -1.15 -13.57 -14.70
C VAL A 44 -1.29 -13.80 -13.21
N LEU A 45 -2.54 -13.99 -12.72
CA LEU A 45 -2.80 -14.47 -11.36
C LEU A 45 -3.66 -15.73 -11.45
N ASP A 46 -3.37 -16.70 -10.60
CA ASP A 46 -4.01 -18.00 -10.62
C ASP A 46 -4.42 -18.45 -9.21
N HIS A 47 -5.71 -18.32 -8.90
CA HIS A 47 -6.35 -18.75 -7.65
C HIS A 47 -5.67 -18.21 -6.39
N VAL A 48 -5.44 -16.89 -6.34
CA VAL A 48 -4.79 -16.24 -5.19
C VAL A 48 -5.81 -16.00 -4.08
N ASP A 49 -5.50 -16.46 -2.86
CA ASP A 49 -6.20 -16.16 -1.62
C ASP A 49 -5.31 -15.27 -0.75
N LEU A 50 -5.82 -14.12 -0.28
CA LEU A 50 -5.06 -13.18 0.53
C LEU A 50 -5.98 -12.33 1.40
N GLU A 51 -5.56 -12.04 2.63
CA GLU A 51 -6.25 -11.14 3.54
C GLU A 51 -5.33 -10.00 3.97
N VAL A 52 -5.88 -8.80 4.01
CA VAL A 52 -5.25 -7.56 4.45
C VAL A 52 -5.92 -7.12 5.74
N VAL A 53 -5.13 -6.93 6.79
CA VAL A 53 -5.61 -6.77 8.16
C VAL A 53 -5.28 -5.36 8.67
N ALA A 54 -6.25 -4.73 9.31
CA ALA A 54 -6.10 -3.44 9.98
C ALA A 54 -5.01 -3.47 11.06
N GLY A 55 -4.22 -2.42 11.11
CA GLY A 55 -3.11 -2.32 12.05
C GLY A 55 -1.83 -3.03 11.61
N GLN A 56 -1.80 -3.59 10.38
CA GLN A 56 -0.67 -4.37 9.87
C GLN A 56 -0.16 -3.84 8.54
N ILE A 57 1.14 -4.06 8.30
CA ILE A 57 1.77 -3.95 6.99
C ILE A 57 1.90 -5.34 6.40
N LEU A 58 1.28 -5.56 5.23
CA LEU A 58 1.46 -6.73 4.39
C LEU A 58 2.41 -6.37 3.25
N ALA A 59 3.59 -6.98 3.21
CA ALA A 59 4.51 -6.84 2.08
C ALA A 59 4.24 -7.90 1.01
N LEU A 60 4.07 -7.47 -0.24
CA LEU A 60 4.03 -8.35 -1.40
C LEU A 60 5.44 -8.41 -2.01
N VAL A 61 6.03 -9.60 -2.02
CA VAL A 61 7.38 -9.83 -2.55
C VAL A 61 7.36 -10.96 -3.58
N GLY A 62 8.43 -11.10 -4.36
CA GLY A 62 8.58 -12.13 -5.39
C GLY A 62 9.34 -11.61 -6.60
N PRO A 63 9.73 -12.49 -7.55
CA PRO A 63 10.47 -12.10 -8.75
C PRO A 63 9.72 -11.09 -9.62
N ASN A 64 10.45 -10.50 -10.57
CA ASN A 64 9.82 -9.68 -11.60
C ASN A 64 8.87 -10.53 -12.46
N GLY A 65 7.67 -10.02 -12.73
CA GLY A 65 6.65 -10.76 -13.44
C GLY A 65 5.86 -11.78 -12.62
N ALA A 66 6.10 -11.91 -11.30
CA ALA A 66 5.36 -12.83 -10.42
C ALA A 66 3.88 -12.43 -10.21
N GLY A 67 3.46 -11.23 -10.65
CA GLY A 67 2.06 -10.80 -10.54
C GLY A 67 1.78 -9.80 -9.40
N LYS A 68 2.80 -9.30 -8.69
CA LYS A 68 2.63 -8.39 -7.52
C LYS A 68 1.77 -7.15 -7.81
N SER A 69 2.16 -6.35 -8.81
CA SER A 69 1.39 -5.14 -9.20
C SER A 69 0.02 -5.50 -9.78
N THR A 70 -0.12 -6.67 -10.43
CA THR A 70 -1.41 -7.17 -10.89
C THR A 70 -2.32 -7.54 -9.72
N LEU A 71 -1.77 -8.18 -8.67
CA LEU A 71 -2.52 -8.48 -7.45
C LEU A 71 -2.93 -7.18 -6.74
N LEU A 72 -2.02 -6.20 -6.63
CA LEU A 72 -2.34 -4.90 -6.04
C LEU A 72 -3.47 -4.20 -6.83
N ALA A 73 -3.40 -4.21 -8.17
CA ALA A 73 -4.42 -3.63 -9.03
C ALA A 73 -5.77 -4.39 -8.95
N ALA A 74 -5.76 -5.71 -8.77
CA ALA A 74 -6.95 -6.49 -8.50
C ALA A 74 -7.57 -6.12 -7.13
N LEU A 75 -6.74 -6.04 -6.09
CA LEU A 75 -7.14 -5.60 -4.75
C LEU A 75 -7.69 -4.17 -4.74
N SER A 76 -7.18 -3.30 -5.61
CA SER A 76 -7.66 -1.94 -5.75
C SER A 76 -8.98 -1.84 -6.54
N GLY A 77 -9.40 -2.89 -7.26
CA GLY A 77 -10.56 -2.86 -8.13
C GLY A 77 -10.32 -2.15 -9.45
N GLU A 78 -9.06 -2.00 -9.87
CA GLU A 78 -8.68 -1.41 -11.16
C GLU A 78 -8.67 -2.44 -12.30
N LEU A 79 -8.77 -3.73 -11.98
CA LEU A 79 -8.76 -4.81 -12.94
C LEU A 79 -10.00 -5.70 -12.80
N ASP A 80 -10.54 -6.11 -13.94
CA ASP A 80 -11.55 -7.17 -13.99
C ASP A 80 -10.92 -8.52 -13.66
N LEU A 81 -11.63 -9.30 -12.86
CA LEU A 81 -11.19 -10.66 -12.48
C LEU A 81 -11.69 -11.67 -13.48
N ALA A 82 -10.86 -12.63 -13.86
CA ALA A 82 -11.31 -13.80 -14.64
C ALA A 82 -12.16 -14.75 -13.79
N THR A 83 -11.74 -14.96 -12.52
CA THR A 83 -12.49 -15.71 -11.51
C THR A 83 -12.19 -15.19 -10.12
N GLY A 84 -12.99 -15.59 -9.15
CA GLY A 84 -12.83 -15.22 -7.74
C GLY A 84 -13.51 -13.89 -7.38
N THR A 85 -13.24 -13.40 -6.18
CA THR A 85 -13.81 -12.18 -5.63
C THR A 85 -12.78 -11.41 -4.84
N VAL A 86 -12.85 -10.08 -4.92
CA VAL A 86 -12.19 -9.17 -3.98
C VAL A 86 -13.27 -8.48 -3.18
N GLU A 87 -13.12 -8.47 -1.85
CA GLU A 87 -14.03 -7.80 -0.93
C GLU A 87 -13.31 -6.69 -0.18
N LEU A 88 -13.93 -5.52 -0.10
CA LEU A 88 -13.51 -4.38 0.72
C LEU A 88 -14.56 -4.18 1.82
N ASP A 89 -14.13 -4.19 3.08
CA ASP A 89 -14.99 -4.14 4.27
C ASP A 89 -16.13 -5.18 4.21
N GLY A 90 -15.82 -6.42 3.78
CA GLY A 90 -16.76 -7.55 3.68
C GLY A 90 -17.79 -7.44 2.56
N ARG A 91 -17.63 -6.50 1.63
CA ARG A 91 -18.52 -6.31 0.47
C ARG A 91 -17.72 -6.44 -0.82
N PRO A 92 -18.20 -7.20 -1.84
CA PRO A 92 -17.54 -7.31 -3.13
C PRO A 92 -17.19 -5.93 -3.72
N ILE A 93 -15.94 -5.78 -4.18
CA ILE A 93 -15.40 -4.48 -4.63
C ILE A 93 -16.19 -3.92 -5.82
N ALA A 94 -16.68 -4.79 -6.69
CA ALA A 94 -17.52 -4.43 -7.84
C ALA A 94 -18.88 -3.78 -7.46
N HIS A 95 -19.31 -3.92 -6.22
CA HIS A 95 -20.57 -3.33 -5.73
C HIS A 95 -20.39 -1.96 -5.07
N TRP A 96 -19.14 -1.46 -4.95
CA TRP A 96 -18.87 -0.14 -4.40
C TRP A 96 -19.01 0.94 -5.46
N ALA A 97 -19.66 2.05 -5.13
CA ALA A 97 -19.55 3.25 -5.94
C ALA A 97 -18.09 3.76 -5.90
N PRO A 98 -17.55 4.28 -7.02
CA PRO A 98 -16.14 4.69 -7.08
C PRO A 98 -15.73 5.68 -5.97
N VAL A 99 -16.59 6.64 -5.63
CA VAL A 99 -16.32 7.62 -4.58
C VAL A 99 -16.28 7.00 -3.18
N ASP A 100 -17.16 6.03 -2.90
CA ASP A 100 -17.20 5.36 -1.60
C ASP A 100 -16.03 4.41 -1.44
N MET A 101 -15.59 3.77 -2.51
CA MET A 101 -14.38 2.99 -2.56
C MET A 101 -13.14 3.87 -2.33
N ALA A 102 -13.07 5.05 -2.98
CA ALA A 102 -11.98 6.00 -2.79
C ALA A 102 -11.92 6.59 -1.36
N ARG A 103 -13.02 6.57 -0.60
CA ARG A 103 -13.03 6.94 0.83
C ARG A 103 -12.49 5.84 1.73
N ARG A 104 -12.37 4.61 1.25
CA ARG A 104 -11.95 3.43 2.03
C ARG A 104 -10.53 2.99 1.72
N ARG A 105 -10.07 3.20 0.49
CA ARG A 105 -8.71 2.86 0.09
C ARG A 105 -8.06 3.96 -0.74
N ALA A 106 -6.77 4.16 -0.53
CA ALA A 106 -5.93 4.99 -1.38
C ALA A 106 -4.88 4.13 -2.07
N VAL A 107 -4.53 4.48 -3.31
CA VAL A 107 -3.58 3.73 -4.14
C VAL A 107 -2.46 4.65 -4.58
N LEU A 108 -1.22 4.20 -4.33
CA LEU A 108 -0.02 4.74 -4.94
C LEU A 108 0.39 3.81 -6.08
N PRO A 109 0.16 4.15 -7.35
CA PRO A 109 0.60 3.34 -8.47
C PRO A 109 2.11 3.47 -8.69
N GLN A 110 2.73 2.49 -9.33
CA GLN A 110 4.16 2.51 -9.68
C GLN A 110 4.53 3.73 -10.54
N ASN A 111 3.67 4.11 -11.48
CA ASN A 111 3.89 5.27 -12.34
C ASN A 111 3.12 6.51 -11.86
N HIS A 112 3.84 7.61 -11.64
CA HIS A 112 3.30 8.87 -11.12
C HIS A 112 3.27 9.94 -12.22
N THR A 113 2.47 9.72 -13.27
CA THR A 113 2.32 10.71 -14.36
C THR A 113 1.05 11.52 -14.17
N VAL A 114 1.16 12.85 -14.31
CA VAL A 114 0.03 13.78 -14.34
C VAL A 114 0.09 14.50 -15.68
N GLY A 115 -0.97 14.43 -16.46
CA GLY A 115 -1.00 14.90 -17.85
C GLY A 115 -0.98 16.42 -18.04
N PHE A 116 -1.07 17.20 -16.96
CA PHE A 116 -1.11 18.68 -16.97
C PHE A 116 -0.09 19.25 -15.98
N PRO A 117 0.36 20.51 -16.17
CA PRO A 117 1.39 21.14 -15.35
C PRO A 117 0.84 21.66 -13.99
N PHE A 118 0.09 20.82 -13.27
CA PHE A 118 -0.33 21.14 -11.91
C PHE A 118 0.88 21.32 -10.99
N THR A 119 0.75 22.19 -10.00
CA THR A 119 1.71 22.31 -8.90
C THR A 119 1.70 21.08 -7.99
N ALA A 120 2.77 20.86 -7.24
CA ALA A 120 2.83 19.77 -6.26
C ALA A 120 1.66 19.85 -5.27
N ARG A 121 1.31 21.04 -4.77
CA ARG A 121 0.16 21.24 -3.89
C ARG A 121 -1.16 20.82 -4.53
N GLU A 122 -1.41 21.21 -5.79
CA GLU A 122 -2.62 20.83 -6.51
C GLU A 122 -2.72 19.30 -6.68
N VAL A 123 -1.59 18.63 -6.97
CA VAL A 123 -1.55 17.16 -7.03
C VAL A 123 -1.93 16.55 -5.68
N VAL A 124 -1.40 17.05 -4.56
CA VAL A 124 -1.77 16.57 -3.22
C VAL A 124 -3.24 16.86 -2.92
N THR A 125 -3.76 18.02 -3.31
CA THR A 125 -5.18 18.40 -3.16
C THR A 125 -6.12 17.42 -3.88
N MET A 126 -5.71 16.82 -5.01
CA MET A 126 -6.51 15.78 -5.69
C MET A 126 -6.82 14.58 -4.79
N GLY A 127 -5.97 14.28 -3.81
CA GLY A 127 -6.22 13.26 -2.79
C GLY A 127 -7.47 13.53 -1.96
N ARG A 128 -7.88 14.79 -1.84
CA ARG A 128 -9.07 15.19 -1.07
C ARG A 128 -10.37 15.11 -1.87
N SER A 129 -10.31 14.90 -3.19
CA SER A 129 -11.50 14.84 -4.06
C SER A 129 -12.61 13.91 -3.56
N PRO A 130 -12.36 12.72 -2.97
CA PRO A 130 -13.43 11.86 -2.47
C PRO A 130 -14.21 12.47 -1.30
N TRP A 131 -13.64 13.45 -0.60
CA TRP A 131 -14.24 14.09 0.58
C TRP A 131 -15.05 15.35 0.24
N ALA A 132 -15.08 15.77 -1.03
CA ALA A 132 -15.88 16.90 -1.48
C ALA A 132 -17.35 16.75 -1.06
N ARG A 133 -17.94 17.82 -0.54
CA ARG A 133 -19.33 17.87 -0.03
C ARG A 133 -19.59 16.91 1.15
N THR A 134 -18.56 16.60 1.92
CA THR A 134 -18.68 15.87 3.20
C THR A 134 -18.13 16.75 4.33
N PRO A 135 -18.45 16.47 5.61
CA PRO A 135 -17.87 17.20 6.74
C PRO A 135 -16.34 17.13 6.82
N ARG A 136 -15.70 16.13 6.18
CA ARG A 136 -14.22 16.02 6.10
C ARG A 136 -13.60 17.05 5.18
N GLN A 137 -14.37 17.70 4.31
CA GLN A 137 -13.87 18.78 3.46
C GLN A 137 -13.35 19.97 4.28
N ASP A 138 -13.92 20.25 5.45
CA ASP A 138 -13.50 21.33 6.34
C ASP A 138 -12.08 21.13 6.89
N HIS A 139 -11.54 19.91 6.78
CA HIS A 139 -10.18 19.53 7.19
C HIS A 139 -9.19 19.42 6.04
N ASP A 140 -9.57 19.75 4.80
CA ASP A 140 -8.74 19.54 3.61
C ASP A 140 -7.39 20.26 3.71
N GLU A 141 -7.39 21.54 4.12
CA GLU A 141 -6.17 22.32 4.24
C GLU A 141 -5.20 21.72 5.26
N ALA A 142 -5.71 21.27 6.40
CA ALA A 142 -4.91 20.62 7.44
C ALA A 142 -4.34 19.28 6.95
N ALA A 143 -5.15 18.48 6.25
CA ALA A 143 -4.72 17.18 5.71
C ALA A 143 -3.65 17.34 4.61
N ILE A 144 -3.81 18.32 3.72
CA ILE A 144 -2.84 18.64 2.67
C ILE A 144 -1.52 19.10 3.30
N ALA A 145 -1.57 20.04 4.25
CA ALA A 145 -0.36 20.55 4.93
C ALA A 145 0.38 19.42 5.68
N ALA A 146 -0.35 18.59 6.44
CA ALA A 146 0.22 17.43 7.13
C ALA A 146 0.87 16.40 6.19
N ALA A 147 0.24 16.13 5.04
CA ALA A 147 0.78 15.20 4.06
C ALA A 147 2.06 15.73 3.40
N LEU A 148 2.10 17.03 3.04
CA LEU A 148 3.29 17.66 2.49
C LEU A 148 4.45 17.65 3.50
N ALA A 149 4.18 18.00 4.76
CA ALA A 149 5.18 17.98 5.83
C ALA A 149 5.71 16.56 6.08
N ALA A 150 4.83 15.56 6.17
CA ALA A 150 5.21 14.17 6.41
C ALA A 150 6.15 13.60 5.32
N THR A 151 6.01 14.06 4.08
CA THR A 151 6.82 13.61 2.94
C THR A 151 7.98 14.53 2.59
N ASP A 152 8.24 15.57 3.42
CA ASP A 152 9.28 16.59 3.16
C ASP A 152 9.14 17.23 1.77
N THR A 153 7.92 17.66 1.42
CA THR A 153 7.61 18.25 0.11
C THR A 153 6.97 19.63 0.18
N GLU A 154 6.90 20.26 1.36
CA GLU A 154 6.34 21.62 1.56
C GLU A 154 7.04 22.64 0.68
N HIS A 155 8.38 22.57 0.61
CA HIS A 155 9.21 23.48 -0.20
C HIS A 155 8.99 23.32 -1.71
N LEU A 156 8.35 22.25 -2.15
CA LEU A 156 8.01 21.95 -3.54
C LEU A 156 6.59 22.40 -3.90
N ALA A 157 5.76 22.82 -2.93
CA ALA A 157 4.32 23.01 -3.07
C ALA A 157 3.91 23.86 -4.29
N ALA A 158 4.66 24.93 -4.61
CA ALA A 158 4.40 25.83 -5.72
C ALA A 158 5.05 25.39 -7.05
N ARG A 159 5.92 24.36 -7.04
CA ARG A 159 6.62 23.91 -8.25
C ARG A 159 5.69 23.05 -9.13
N PRO A 160 5.76 23.21 -10.47
CA PRO A 160 5.04 22.31 -11.39
C PRO A 160 5.49 20.86 -11.20
N PHE A 161 4.55 19.94 -11.03
CA PHE A 161 4.82 18.53 -10.80
C PHE A 161 5.70 17.87 -11.88
N PRO A 162 5.52 18.18 -13.20
CA PRO A 162 6.40 17.62 -14.23
C PRO A 162 7.85 18.11 -14.13
N ALA A 163 8.11 19.26 -13.49
CA ALA A 163 9.45 19.82 -13.32
C ALA A 163 10.21 19.24 -12.10
N LEU A 164 9.57 18.37 -11.32
CA LEU A 164 10.17 17.69 -10.19
C LEU A 164 11.06 16.53 -10.65
N SER A 165 12.10 16.20 -9.88
CA SER A 165 12.88 14.98 -10.05
C SER A 165 12.03 13.72 -9.80
N GLY A 166 12.52 12.54 -10.18
CA GLY A 166 11.82 11.27 -9.95
C GLY A 166 11.48 11.05 -8.48
N GLY A 167 12.43 11.25 -7.59
CA GLY A 167 12.23 11.12 -6.14
C GLY A 167 11.28 12.18 -5.56
N GLU A 168 11.37 13.43 -5.99
CA GLU A 168 10.44 14.48 -5.59
C GLU A 168 9.00 14.14 -6.03
N ARG A 169 8.82 13.65 -7.27
CA ARG A 169 7.50 13.20 -7.77
C ARG A 169 6.95 12.04 -6.95
N ALA A 170 7.79 11.06 -6.62
CA ALA A 170 7.37 9.91 -5.79
C ALA A 170 6.88 10.37 -4.41
N ARG A 171 7.60 11.29 -3.75
CA ARG A 171 7.19 11.84 -2.46
C ARG A 171 5.91 12.66 -2.53
N VAL A 172 5.74 13.51 -3.54
CA VAL A 172 4.48 14.27 -3.77
C VAL A 172 3.31 13.32 -4.07
N ALA A 173 3.54 12.25 -4.84
CA ALA A 173 2.52 11.23 -5.09
C ALA A 173 2.13 10.49 -3.80
N LEU A 174 3.10 10.19 -2.93
CA LEU A 174 2.81 9.64 -1.60
C LEU A 174 2.04 10.64 -0.73
N ALA A 175 2.40 11.94 -0.76
CA ALA A 175 1.65 12.98 -0.05
C ALA A 175 0.18 13.02 -0.50
N ARG A 176 -0.11 12.87 -1.79
CA ARG A 176 -1.48 12.76 -2.32
C ARG A 176 -2.24 11.58 -1.69
N VAL A 177 -1.59 10.41 -1.58
CA VAL A 177 -2.18 9.20 -0.97
C VAL A 177 -2.44 9.41 0.52
N LEU A 178 -1.50 10.01 1.25
CA LEU A 178 -1.65 10.30 2.67
C LEU A 178 -2.74 11.35 2.93
N ALA A 179 -2.82 12.39 2.09
CA ALA A 179 -3.87 13.41 2.17
C ALA A 179 -5.28 12.83 1.97
N GLN A 180 -5.42 11.74 1.23
CA GLN A 180 -6.70 11.06 1.04
C GLN A 180 -7.25 10.51 2.37
N ASP A 181 -6.38 10.19 3.34
CA ASP A 181 -6.73 9.79 4.72
C ASP A 181 -7.77 8.66 4.78
N THR A 182 -7.40 7.52 4.22
CA THR A 182 -8.23 6.32 4.13
C THR A 182 -7.76 5.23 5.11
N PRO A 183 -8.66 4.30 5.50
CA PRO A 183 -8.31 3.17 6.36
C PRO A 183 -7.45 2.10 5.69
N THR A 184 -7.36 2.07 4.35
CA THR A 184 -6.51 1.09 3.63
C THR A 184 -5.60 1.82 2.66
N LEU A 185 -4.31 1.48 2.67
CA LEU A 185 -3.29 2.00 1.76
C LEU A 185 -2.72 0.87 0.90
N LEU A 186 -2.70 1.06 -0.42
CA LEU A 186 -2.12 0.14 -1.40
C LEU A 186 -0.97 0.86 -2.10
N LEU A 187 0.27 0.43 -1.84
CA LEU A 187 1.48 1.11 -2.28
C LEU A 187 2.27 0.20 -3.24
N ASP A 188 2.35 0.58 -4.52
CA ASP A 188 3.12 -0.16 -5.51
C ASP A 188 4.53 0.43 -5.65
N GLU A 189 5.53 -0.28 -5.14
CA GLU A 189 6.95 0.07 -5.17
C GLU A 189 7.24 1.52 -4.69
N PRO A 190 6.77 1.92 -3.51
CA PRO A 190 6.85 3.32 -3.06
C PRO A 190 8.28 3.83 -2.85
N THR A 191 9.26 2.93 -2.87
CA THR A 191 10.68 3.22 -2.58
C THR A 191 11.58 3.22 -3.83
N ALA A 192 11.08 2.80 -5.01
CA ALA A 192 11.90 2.48 -6.18
C ALA A 192 12.76 3.65 -6.72
N ALA A 193 12.32 4.89 -6.57
CA ALA A 193 13.01 6.08 -7.10
C ALA A 193 13.69 6.93 -6.00
N LEU A 194 13.83 6.39 -4.78
CA LEU A 194 14.28 7.12 -3.61
C LEU A 194 15.66 6.67 -3.15
N ASP A 195 16.42 7.59 -2.60
CA ASP A 195 17.63 7.27 -1.83
C ASP A 195 17.28 6.62 -0.48
N LEU A 196 18.29 6.05 0.19
CA LEU A 196 18.12 5.30 1.43
C LEU A 196 17.36 6.09 2.51
N GLY A 197 17.66 7.38 2.69
CA GLY A 197 17.02 8.21 3.72
C GLY A 197 15.52 8.37 3.47
N HIS A 198 15.14 8.62 2.22
CA HIS A 198 13.74 8.76 1.83
C HIS A 198 13.00 7.42 1.79
N GLN A 199 13.67 6.31 1.41
CA GLN A 199 13.10 4.97 1.53
C GLN A 199 12.67 4.67 2.97
N GLU A 200 13.57 4.91 3.93
CA GLU A 200 13.31 4.74 5.35
C GLU A 200 12.18 5.65 5.85
N GLN A 201 12.10 6.89 5.35
CA GLN A 201 11.00 7.80 5.68
C GLN A 201 9.65 7.27 5.21
N VAL A 202 9.53 6.81 3.97
CA VAL A 202 8.31 6.21 3.41
C VAL A 202 7.84 5.02 4.24
N LEU A 203 8.75 4.13 4.61
CA LEU A 203 8.41 2.93 5.37
C LEU A 203 8.02 3.25 6.82
N ARG A 204 8.65 4.25 7.44
CA ARG A 204 8.22 4.77 8.75
C ARG A 204 6.83 5.39 8.69
N LEU A 205 6.47 6.11 7.62
CA LEU A 205 5.12 6.63 7.41
C LEU A 205 4.10 5.50 7.26
N ALA A 206 4.42 4.46 6.47
CA ALA A 206 3.59 3.27 6.34
C ALA A 206 3.38 2.58 7.71
N ARG A 207 4.45 2.44 8.50
CA ARG A 207 4.40 1.87 9.85
C ARG A 207 3.56 2.72 10.80
N ALA A 208 3.70 4.05 10.77
CA ALA A 208 2.90 4.96 11.58
C ALA A 208 1.41 4.84 11.22
N ARG A 209 1.06 4.80 9.94
CA ARG A 209 -0.33 4.60 9.49
C ARG A 209 -0.91 3.26 9.95
N ALA A 210 -0.11 2.17 9.89
CA ALA A 210 -0.52 0.89 10.43
C ALA A 210 -0.71 0.94 11.95
N ALA A 211 0.19 1.56 12.69
CA ALA A 211 0.07 1.73 14.13
C ALA A 211 -1.17 2.55 14.53
N ASP A 212 -1.59 3.51 13.70
CA ASP A 212 -2.85 4.26 13.87
C ASP A 212 -4.10 3.42 13.55
N GLY A 213 -3.95 2.19 13.04
CA GLY A 213 -5.04 1.26 12.74
C GLY A 213 -5.36 1.10 11.26
N ALA A 214 -4.64 1.75 10.35
CA ALA A 214 -4.82 1.51 8.92
C ALA A 214 -4.30 0.12 8.51
N ALA A 215 -4.87 -0.45 7.45
CA ALA A 215 -4.31 -1.60 6.78
C ALA A 215 -3.39 -1.13 5.64
N VAL A 216 -2.16 -1.65 5.56
CA VAL A 216 -1.19 -1.22 4.55
C VAL A 216 -0.72 -2.42 3.74
N VAL A 217 -0.86 -2.35 2.42
CA VAL A 217 -0.22 -3.29 1.47
C VAL A 217 0.90 -2.56 0.77
N VAL A 218 2.08 -3.14 0.75
CA VAL A 218 3.24 -2.56 0.08
C VAL A 218 3.92 -3.59 -0.82
N VAL A 219 4.10 -3.27 -2.10
CA VAL A 219 4.93 -4.06 -3.00
C VAL A 219 6.39 -3.66 -2.79
N LEU A 220 7.24 -4.61 -2.48
CA LEU A 220 8.66 -4.40 -2.22
C LEU A 220 9.53 -5.35 -3.06
N HIS A 221 10.68 -4.84 -3.52
CA HIS A 221 11.72 -5.66 -4.15
C HIS A 221 12.81 -6.07 -3.16
N ASP A 222 13.07 -5.25 -2.15
CA ASP A 222 14.07 -5.52 -1.12
C ASP A 222 13.46 -6.39 -0.01
N LEU A 223 13.98 -7.62 0.09
CA LEU A 223 13.53 -8.60 1.09
C LEU A 223 13.98 -8.23 2.50
N GLY A 224 15.10 -7.54 2.65
CA GLY A 224 15.58 -7.04 3.95
C GLY A 224 14.65 -5.95 4.48
N ILE A 225 14.18 -5.06 3.61
CA ILE A 225 13.17 -4.06 3.95
C ILE A 225 11.84 -4.74 4.33
N ALA A 226 11.40 -5.74 3.55
CA ALA A 226 10.20 -6.50 3.88
C ALA A 226 10.31 -7.19 5.26
N ALA A 227 11.46 -7.80 5.55
CA ALA A 227 11.74 -8.41 6.85
C ALA A 227 11.73 -7.41 8.01
N ALA A 228 12.18 -6.18 7.78
CA ALA A 228 12.32 -5.16 8.82
C ALA A 228 10.99 -4.44 9.15
N TYR A 229 10.14 -4.24 8.14
CA TYR A 229 8.97 -3.38 8.26
C TYR A 229 7.62 -4.10 8.23
N ALA A 230 7.52 -5.27 7.58
CA ALA A 230 6.25 -5.96 7.45
C ALA A 230 5.87 -6.76 8.69
N ASP A 231 4.58 -6.79 9.02
CA ASP A 231 3.99 -7.72 9.99
C ASP A 231 3.70 -9.07 9.34
N ARG A 232 3.36 -9.03 8.05
CA ARG A 232 3.12 -10.22 7.22
C ARG A 232 3.77 -10.02 5.86
N VAL A 233 4.27 -11.11 5.30
CA VAL A 233 4.82 -11.16 3.93
C VAL A 233 4.02 -12.17 3.12
N ALA A 234 3.69 -11.81 1.89
CA ALA A 234 3.12 -12.70 0.90
C ALA A 234 4.11 -12.83 -0.28
N VAL A 235 4.60 -14.03 -0.50
CA VAL A 235 5.56 -14.35 -1.56
C VAL A 235 4.79 -14.86 -2.78
N LEU A 236 4.88 -14.12 -3.89
CA LEU A 236 4.29 -14.52 -5.15
C LEU A 236 5.35 -15.14 -6.06
N ASP A 237 4.96 -16.22 -6.74
CA ASP A 237 5.73 -16.86 -7.80
C ASP A 237 4.79 -17.32 -8.91
N GLY A 238 5.12 -17.01 -10.17
CA GLY A 238 4.37 -17.44 -11.35
C GLY A 238 2.86 -17.15 -11.30
N GLY A 239 2.43 -16.04 -10.66
CA GLY A 239 1.03 -15.67 -10.51
C GLY A 239 0.29 -16.36 -9.37
N ARG A 240 0.98 -17.15 -8.55
CA ARG A 240 0.41 -17.86 -7.39
C ARG A 240 1.02 -17.36 -6.08
N LEU A 241 0.28 -17.53 -5.00
CA LEU A 241 0.81 -17.32 -3.66
C LEU A 241 1.63 -18.55 -3.25
N ALA A 242 2.96 -18.39 -3.21
CA ALA A 242 3.86 -19.47 -2.78
C ALA A 242 3.81 -19.66 -1.26
N ALA A 243 3.76 -18.56 -0.50
CA ALA A 243 3.62 -18.58 0.96
C ALA A 243 3.13 -17.23 1.48
N ALA A 244 2.47 -17.21 2.65
CA ALA A 244 2.13 -15.99 3.38
C ALA A 244 2.15 -16.21 4.90
N GLY A 245 2.72 -15.26 5.65
CA GLY A 245 2.83 -15.34 7.11
C GLY A 245 3.76 -14.29 7.68
N ALA A 246 4.21 -14.49 8.93
CA ALA A 246 5.19 -13.60 9.53
C ALA A 246 6.54 -13.66 8.78
N PRO A 247 7.27 -12.54 8.68
CA PRO A 247 8.53 -12.51 7.91
C PRO A 247 9.51 -13.62 8.31
N ARG A 248 9.69 -13.88 9.59
CA ARG A 248 10.62 -14.90 10.09
C ARG A 248 10.25 -16.32 9.67
N ASP A 249 8.97 -16.60 9.51
CA ASP A 249 8.47 -17.92 9.15
C ASP A 249 8.52 -18.15 7.63
N ILE A 250 8.36 -17.07 6.86
CA ILE A 250 8.18 -17.13 5.40
C ILE A 250 9.49 -16.83 4.66
N LEU A 251 10.26 -15.83 5.09
CA LEU A 251 11.51 -15.50 4.42
C LEU A 251 12.61 -16.48 4.85
N THR A 252 12.60 -17.68 4.29
CA THR A 252 13.57 -18.74 4.57
C THR A 252 14.53 -18.93 3.39
N THR A 253 15.74 -19.42 3.66
CA THR A 253 16.73 -19.76 2.64
C THR A 253 16.16 -20.64 1.55
N ASP A 254 15.44 -21.71 1.93
CA ASP A 254 14.92 -22.70 1.00
C ASP A 254 13.82 -22.11 0.09
N LEU A 255 12.82 -21.44 0.68
CA LEU A 255 11.73 -20.83 -0.09
C LEU A 255 12.25 -19.75 -1.03
N LEU A 256 13.11 -18.85 -0.53
CA LEU A 256 13.62 -17.75 -1.35
C LEU A 256 14.54 -18.24 -2.45
N SER A 257 15.41 -19.23 -2.18
CA SER A 257 16.27 -19.82 -3.22
C SER A 257 15.45 -20.48 -4.32
N LEU A 258 14.34 -21.15 -3.95
CA LEU A 258 13.42 -21.76 -4.91
C LEU A 258 12.71 -20.71 -5.77
N VAL A 259 12.08 -19.72 -5.13
CA VAL A 259 11.26 -18.70 -5.80
C VAL A 259 12.10 -17.77 -6.67
N TYR A 260 13.28 -17.37 -6.22
CA TYR A 260 14.16 -16.48 -6.98
C TYR A 260 15.10 -17.22 -7.94
N GLN A 261 15.06 -18.56 -7.94
CA GLN A 261 15.90 -19.43 -8.78
C GLN A 261 17.40 -19.08 -8.66
N HIS A 262 17.81 -18.68 -7.47
CA HIS A 262 19.17 -18.30 -7.13
C HIS A 262 19.43 -18.62 -5.66
N PRO A 263 20.61 -19.16 -5.30
CA PRO A 263 20.94 -19.40 -3.91
C PRO A 263 20.88 -18.11 -3.08
N VAL A 264 20.12 -18.16 -2.00
CA VAL A 264 19.93 -17.05 -1.05
C VAL A 264 20.24 -17.54 0.34
N GLU A 265 20.93 -16.74 1.13
CA GLU A 265 21.14 -17.00 2.55
C GLU A 265 20.28 -16.07 3.38
N VAL A 266 19.62 -16.63 4.40
CA VAL A 266 18.81 -15.89 5.38
C VAL A 266 19.41 -16.18 6.76
N PHE A 267 19.80 -15.13 7.47
CA PHE A 267 20.39 -15.23 8.80
C PHE A 267 20.14 -13.97 9.63
N ASP A 268 20.29 -14.09 10.95
CA ASP A 268 20.13 -12.93 11.82
C ASP A 268 21.45 -12.13 11.92
N HIS A 269 21.31 -10.82 11.81
CA HIS A 269 22.44 -9.90 12.00
C HIS A 269 22.97 -10.06 13.44
N PRO A 270 24.28 -10.36 13.64
CA PRO A 270 24.81 -10.81 14.94
C PRO A 270 24.70 -9.75 16.05
N ARG A 271 24.59 -8.47 15.69
CA ARG A 271 24.49 -7.38 16.68
C ARG A 271 23.09 -6.90 16.90
N THR A 272 22.21 -6.90 15.88
CA THR A 272 20.87 -6.31 15.96
C THR A 272 19.75 -7.33 16.01
N GLY A 273 20.01 -8.60 15.64
CA GLY A 273 19.01 -9.64 15.49
C GLY A 273 18.05 -9.41 14.32
N ALA A 274 18.31 -8.41 13.48
CA ALA A 274 17.52 -8.18 12.28
C ALA A 274 17.72 -9.30 11.27
N GLN A 275 16.67 -9.80 10.67
CA GLN A 275 16.76 -10.82 9.61
C GLN A 275 17.37 -10.21 8.35
N LEU A 276 18.43 -10.79 7.86
CA LEU A 276 19.13 -10.42 6.64
C LEU A 276 18.87 -11.45 5.54
N VAL A 277 18.68 -10.96 4.34
CA VAL A 277 18.50 -11.80 3.14
C VAL A 277 19.53 -11.36 2.12
N LEU A 278 20.45 -12.26 1.79
CA LEU A 278 21.54 -11.95 0.87
C LEU A 278 21.62 -13.01 -0.24
N PRO A 279 21.84 -12.59 -1.49
CA PRO A 279 22.16 -13.54 -2.55
C PRO A 279 23.56 -14.12 -2.33
N VAL A 280 23.72 -15.42 -2.52
CA VAL A 280 25.03 -16.08 -2.54
C VAL A 280 25.77 -15.62 -3.79
N ARG A 281 26.95 -15.04 -3.58
CA ARG A 281 27.81 -14.60 -4.68
C ARG A 281 29.05 -15.52 -4.70
N GLY A 282 29.22 -16.25 -5.82
CA GLY A 282 30.37 -17.12 -6.06
C GLY A 282 31.63 -16.32 -6.37
#